data_92ef154a66d399fbd229a44050309ee3
#
_entry.id   92ef154a66d399fbd229a44050309ee3
#
_cell.length_a   1.000
_cell.length_b   1.000
_cell.length_c   1.000
_cell.angle_alpha   90.00
_cell.angle_beta   90.00
_cell.angle_gamma   90.00
#
_symmetry.space_group_name_H-M   'P 1'
#
loop_
_entity.id
_entity.type
_entity.pdbx_description
1 polymer ?
#
loop_
_entity_poly.entity_id
_entity_poly.type
_entity_poly.pdbx_seq_one_letter_code
_entity_poly.pdbx_strand_id
1 'polypeptide(L)'
;RGLAGGYSSNAIKAAERLTERLKAEGKDVVTYIVGRKGVAYYGFRERPVAESWTGFTDSPTYADAKRIAGPLIEAVQQDTAEGGVDELHIVFTEFVSMMTQTPVDNRLLPLSLEKAPAEQEAAAPGRILPLFDFEPSAEGVLDALLPRYVESRIYNALLQAAASEHAARRRAMKSATDNAEELIKSLTRLANAARQADITQEISEIVGGASALADATAGSDN
;
A
#
# COMPACT_ATOMS: atom_id res chain seq x y z
N ARG A 1 -1.11 1.09 9.76
CA ARG A 1 -0.22 0.01 10.18
C ARG A 1 1.13 0.16 9.49
N GLY A 2 2.21 -0.35 10.08
CA GLY A 2 3.57 -0.28 9.57
C GLY A 2 4.02 -1.58 8.88
N LEU A 3 5.31 -1.61 8.51
CA LEU A 3 5.98 -2.80 7.99
C LEU A 3 5.45 -3.29 6.62
N ALA A 4 4.89 -2.39 5.82
CA ALA A 4 4.42 -2.67 4.46
C ALA A 4 5.31 -2.00 3.38
N GLY A 5 6.59 -1.77 3.69
CA GLY A 5 7.53 -1.11 2.79
C GLY A 5 7.03 0.27 2.33
N GLY A 6 7.13 0.54 1.03
CA GLY A 6 6.72 1.80 0.42
C GLY A 6 5.22 1.95 0.12
N TYR A 7 4.36 0.99 0.50
CA TYR A 7 2.94 0.98 0.15
C TYR A 7 2.24 2.32 0.43
N SER A 8 2.23 2.74 1.71
CA SER A 8 1.52 3.97 2.10
C SER A 8 2.14 5.23 1.48
N SER A 9 3.47 5.32 1.42
CA SER A 9 4.15 6.48 0.84
C SER A 9 3.92 6.61 -0.65
N ASN A 10 3.84 5.49 -1.38
CA ASN A 10 3.58 5.50 -2.81
C ASN A 10 2.14 5.92 -3.12
N ALA A 11 1.15 5.44 -2.35
CA ALA A 11 -0.25 5.87 -2.47
C ALA A 11 -0.41 7.37 -2.18
N ILE A 12 0.22 7.88 -1.12
CA ILE A 12 0.21 9.30 -0.78
C ILE A 12 0.85 10.14 -1.90
N LYS A 13 2.01 9.74 -2.42
CA LYS A 13 2.64 10.43 -3.55
C LYS A 13 1.78 10.43 -4.82
N ALA A 14 1.03 9.38 -5.08
CA ALA A 14 0.09 9.33 -6.20
C ALA A 14 -1.06 10.33 -6.00
N ALA A 15 -1.62 10.40 -4.79
CA ALA A 15 -2.65 11.37 -4.46
C ALA A 15 -2.15 12.82 -4.55
N GLU A 16 -0.93 13.10 -4.09
CA GLU A 16 -0.33 14.43 -4.22
C GLU A 16 -0.12 14.83 -5.68
N ARG A 17 0.41 13.93 -6.51
CA ARG A 17 0.58 14.18 -7.95
C ARG A 17 -0.76 14.47 -8.64
N LEU A 18 -1.82 13.73 -8.30
CA LEU A 18 -3.16 14.01 -8.81
C LEU A 18 -3.63 15.41 -8.38
N THR A 19 -3.48 15.73 -7.10
CA THR A 19 -3.87 17.03 -6.56
C THR A 19 -3.12 18.19 -7.24
N GLU A 20 -1.82 18.04 -7.47
CA GLU A 20 -1.01 19.05 -8.17
C GLU A 20 -1.45 19.20 -9.63
N ARG A 21 -1.74 18.10 -10.32
CA ARG A 21 -2.25 18.12 -11.70
C ARG A 21 -3.60 18.85 -11.79
N LEU A 22 -4.56 18.50 -10.92
CA LEU A 22 -5.88 19.14 -10.92
C LEU A 22 -5.81 20.64 -10.58
N LYS A 23 -4.95 21.02 -9.64
CA LYS A 23 -4.71 22.44 -9.33
C LYS A 23 -4.05 23.18 -10.49
N ALA A 24 -3.13 22.56 -11.23
CA ALA A 24 -2.55 23.15 -12.43
C ALA A 24 -3.58 23.33 -13.56
N GLU A 25 -4.63 22.52 -13.57
CA GLU A 25 -5.80 22.68 -14.45
C GLU A 25 -6.79 23.77 -13.96
N GLY A 26 -6.50 24.43 -12.82
CA GLY A 26 -7.34 25.48 -12.24
C GLY A 26 -8.53 24.95 -11.44
N LYS A 27 -8.50 23.68 -11.02
CA LYS A 27 -9.57 23.05 -10.23
C LYS A 27 -9.29 23.14 -8.74
N ASP A 28 -10.32 23.40 -7.95
CA ASP A 28 -10.27 23.26 -6.50
C ASP A 28 -10.41 21.79 -6.09
N VAL A 29 -9.59 21.34 -5.12
CA VAL A 29 -9.53 19.94 -4.74
C VAL A 29 -9.98 19.75 -3.30
N VAL A 30 -11.07 19.03 -3.12
CA VAL A 30 -11.57 18.58 -1.82
C VAL A 30 -11.04 17.17 -1.55
N THR A 31 -10.40 16.97 -0.40
CA THR A 31 -9.71 15.71 -0.09
C THR A 31 -10.47 14.91 0.96
N TYR A 32 -10.75 13.65 0.65
CA TYR A 32 -11.28 12.63 1.55
C TYR A 32 -10.24 11.53 1.75
N ILE A 33 -10.08 11.04 2.98
CA ILE A 33 -9.00 10.10 3.29
C ILE A 33 -9.50 8.84 3.98
N VAL A 34 -9.08 7.70 3.46
CA VAL A 34 -9.28 6.40 4.10
C VAL A 34 -7.94 5.83 4.56
N GLY A 35 -7.80 5.61 5.88
CA GLY A 35 -6.63 4.98 6.45
C GLY A 35 -5.75 5.89 7.29
N ARG A 36 -5.26 5.36 8.42
CA ARG A 36 -4.54 6.12 9.46
C ARG A 36 -3.26 6.81 8.97
N LYS A 37 -2.52 6.21 8.02
CA LYS A 37 -1.26 6.77 7.52
C LYS A 37 -1.50 8.02 6.67
N GLY A 38 -2.56 8.00 5.84
CA GLY A 38 -2.98 9.19 5.10
C GLY A 38 -3.41 10.31 6.03
N VAL A 39 -4.29 10.00 6.98
CA VAL A 39 -4.78 10.99 7.97
C VAL A 39 -3.61 11.62 8.73
N ALA A 40 -2.68 10.80 9.24
CA ALA A 40 -1.51 11.31 9.96
C ALA A 40 -0.59 12.19 9.09
N TYR A 41 -0.41 11.82 7.82
CA TYR A 41 0.42 12.57 6.90
C TYR A 41 -0.17 13.95 6.56
N TYR A 42 -1.48 14.00 6.25
CA TYR A 42 -2.16 15.27 5.94
C TYR A 42 -2.30 16.14 7.18
N GLY A 43 -2.58 15.55 8.35
CA GLY A 43 -2.61 16.27 9.61
C GLY A 43 -1.25 16.88 9.98
N PHE A 44 -0.15 16.13 9.82
CA PHE A 44 1.20 16.66 10.07
C PHE A 44 1.57 17.83 9.15
N ARG A 45 1.03 17.86 7.93
CA ARG A 45 1.25 18.94 6.96
C ARG A 45 0.19 20.04 7.00
N GLU A 46 -0.73 19.97 7.96
CA GLU A 46 -1.82 20.94 8.14
C GLU A 46 -2.65 21.15 6.85
N ARG A 47 -2.77 20.08 6.03
CA ARG A 47 -3.57 20.12 4.81
C ARG A 47 -5.03 19.87 5.14
N PRO A 48 -5.97 20.61 4.53
CA PRO A 48 -7.39 20.44 4.77
C PRO A 48 -7.85 19.05 4.28
N VAL A 49 -8.66 18.40 5.09
CA VAL A 49 -9.32 17.12 4.80
C VAL A 49 -10.79 17.29 5.16
N ALA A 50 -11.67 17.05 4.19
CA ALA A 50 -13.10 17.20 4.40
C ALA A 50 -13.63 16.14 5.38
N GLU A 51 -13.30 14.88 5.12
CA GLU A 51 -13.67 13.77 6.00
C GLU A 51 -12.63 12.65 5.94
N SER A 52 -12.55 11.85 7.01
CA SER A 52 -11.61 10.74 7.08
C SER A 52 -12.17 9.53 7.79
N TRP A 53 -11.81 8.34 7.31
CA TRP A 53 -12.23 7.06 7.88
C TRP A 53 -11.03 6.16 8.19
N THR A 54 -11.11 5.50 9.33
CA THR A 54 -10.05 4.59 9.80
C THR A 54 -10.63 3.38 10.52
N GLY A 55 -9.83 2.33 10.69
CA GLY A 55 -10.17 1.18 11.53
C GLY A 55 -10.51 -0.11 10.78
N PHE A 56 -10.94 -0.04 9.53
CA PHE A 56 -11.44 -1.17 8.74
C PHE A 56 -10.57 -1.55 7.52
N THR A 57 -9.48 -0.83 7.26
CA THR A 57 -8.67 -0.98 6.03
C THR A 57 -8.02 -2.34 5.84
N ASP A 58 -7.91 -3.16 6.88
CA ASP A 58 -7.39 -4.54 6.75
C ASP A 58 -8.41 -5.54 6.23
N SER A 59 -9.69 -5.30 6.54
CA SER A 59 -10.80 -6.20 6.21
C SER A 59 -12.03 -5.33 5.92
N PRO A 60 -12.03 -4.60 4.81
CA PRO A 60 -13.11 -3.70 4.47
C PRO A 60 -14.38 -4.48 4.10
N THR A 61 -15.51 -3.94 4.51
CA THR A 61 -16.85 -4.46 4.19
C THR A 61 -17.56 -3.55 3.19
N TYR A 62 -18.62 -4.05 2.56
CA TYR A 62 -19.45 -3.23 1.69
C TYR A 62 -20.14 -2.09 2.47
N ALA A 63 -20.46 -2.32 3.75
CA ALA A 63 -21.01 -1.28 4.62
C ALA A 63 -20.03 -0.11 4.82
N ASP A 64 -18.73 -0.39 4.91
CA ASP A 64 -17.70 0.66 4.98
C ASP A 64 -17.64 1.46 3.68
N ALA A 65 -17.69 0.78 2.53
CA ALA A 65 -17.75 1.45 1.23
C ALA A 65 -18.97 2.34 1.08
N LYS A 66 -20.13 1.87 1.52
CA LYS A 66 -21.39 2.63 1.51
C LYS A 66 -21.30 3.89 2.41
N ARG A 67 -20.69 3.75 3.59
CA ARG A 67 -20.46 4.88 4.50
C ARG A 67 -19.55 5.95 3.89
N ILE A 68 -18.54 5.54 3.14
CA ILE A 68 -17.64 6.46 2.43
C ILE A 68 -18.36 7.08 1.22
N ALA A 69 -19.14 6.29 0.49
CA ALA A 69 -19.82 6.74 -0.73
C ALA A 69 -20.88 7.81 -0.46
N GLY A 70 -21.57 7.76 0.68
CA GLY A 70 -22.65 8.67 1.02
C GLY A 70 -22.27 10.14 0.85
N PRO A 71 -21.32 10.67 1.63
CA PRO A 71 -20.89 12.06 1.52
C PRO A 71 -20.33 12.44 0.13
N LEU A 72 -19.72 11.50 -0.57
CA LEU A 72 -19.19 11.73 -1.92
C LEU A 72 -20.29 11.85 -2.95
N ILE A 73 -21.34 11.04 -2.85
CA ILE A 73 -22.52 11.11 -3.72
C ILE A 73 -23.28 12.40 -3.47
N GLU A 74 -23.48 12.78 -2.20
CA GLU A 74 -24.10 14.05 -1.82
C GLU A 74 -23.33 15.24 -2.40
N ALA A 75 -21.99 15.24 -2.30
CA ALA A 75 -21.16 16.29 -2.85
C ALA A 75 -21.25 16.41 -4.39
N VAL A 76 -21.44 15.29 -5.10
CA VAL A 76 -21.62 15.30 -6.57
C VAL A 76 -23.03 15.74 -6.98
N GLN A 77 -24.04 15.47 -6.16
CA GLN A 77 -25.42 15.87 -6.42
C GLN A 77 -25.71 17.34 -6.08
N GLN A 78 -24.87 17.95 -5.25
CA GLN A 78 -24.99 19.34 -4.87
C GLN A 78 -24.46 20.25 -5.98
N ASP A 79 -25.09 21.41 -6.15
CA ASP A 79 -24.61 22.44 -7.11
C ASP A 79 -23.21 22.93 -6.70
N THR A 80 -22.33 23.11 -7.68
CA THR A 80 -20.96 23.60 -7.43
C THR A 80 -20.95 24.97 -6.76
N ALA A 81 -21.94 25.84 -7.05
CA ALA A 81 -22.13 27.12 -6.39
C ALA A 81 -22.45 27.01 -4.89
N GLU A 82 -22.97 25.88 -4.46
CA GLU A 82 -23.31 25.56 -3.07
C GLU A 82 -22.27 24.67 -2.37
N GLY A 83 -21.11 24.43 -3.03
CA GLY A 83 -20.01 23.63 -2.50
C GLY A 83 -19.97 22.19 -3.01
N GLY A 84 -20.74 21.87 -4.04
CA GLY A 84 -20.69 20.59 -4.74
C GLY A 84 -19.41 20.39 -5.55
N VAL A 85 -19.22 19.18 -6.08
CA VAL A 85 -18.04 18.82 -6.87
C VAL A 85 -18.45 18.27 -8.25
N ASP A 86 -17.71 18.66 -9.30
CA ASP A 86 -17.98 18.25 -10.68
C ASP A 86 -17.32 16.91 -11.05
N GLU A 87 -16.24 16.56 -10.37
CA GLU A 87 -15.45 15.36 -10.65
C GLU A 87 -15.16 14.57 -9.38
N LEU A 88 -15.29 13.26 -9.46
CA LEU A 88 -14.90 12.33 -8.39
C LEU A 88 -13.75 11.46 -8.86
N HIS A 89 -12.62 11.57 -8.16
CA HIS A 89 -11.43 10.75 -8.39
C HIS A 89 -11.16 9.84 -7.19
N ILE A 90 -10.65 8.64 -7.46
CA ILE A 90 -10.20 7.71 -6.44
C ILE A 90 -8.75 7.33 -6.68
N VAL A 91 -7.94 7.43 -5.62
CA VAL A 91 -6.53 6.99 -5.63
C VAL A 91 -6.38 5.80 -4.69
N PHE A 92 -5.91 4.70 -5.21
CA PHE A 92 -5.68 3.48 -4.44
C PHE A 92 -4.51 2.69 -5.04
N THR A 93 -4.09 1.62 -4.36
CA THR A 93 -3.07 0.72 -4.90
C THR A 93 -3.74 -0.52 -5.45
N GLU A 94 -3.66 -0.69 -6.76
CA GLU A 94 -4.15 -1.88 -7.47
C GLU A 94 -3.26 -3.08 -7.19
N PHE A 95 -3.89 -4.21 -6.92
CA PHE A 95 -3.22 -5.49 -6.74
C PHE A 95 -3.09 -6.21 -8.09
N VAL A 96 -1.91 -6.12 -8.71
CA VAL A 96 -1.62 -6.82 -9.97
C VAL A 96 -1.14 -8.24 -9.68
N SER A 97 -0.25 -8.40 -8.71
CA SER A 97 0.28 -9.70 -8.26
C SER A 97 0.91 -9.58 -6.88
N MET A 98 1.34 -10.71 -6.30
CA MET A 98 2.09 -10.71 -5.04
C MET A 98 3.41 -9.91 -5.10
N MET A 99 3.98 -9.76 -6.28
CA MET A 99 5.22 -9.02 -6.51
C MET A 99 4.97 -7.57 -6.89
N THR A 100 3.85 -7.27 -7.57
CA THR A 100 3.58 -5.97 -8.17
C THR A 100 2.27 -5.40 -7.62
N GLN A 101 2.36 -4.22 -7.02
CA GLN A 101 1.23 -3.41 -6.59
C GLN A 101 1.47 -1.99 -7.11
N THR A 102 0.49 -1.44 -7.82
CA THR A 102 0.65 -0.17 -8.53
C THR A 102 -0.34 0.86 -8.00
N PRO A 103 0.11 2.02 -7.51
CA PRO A 103 -0.78 3.13 -7.22
C PRO A 103 -1.41 3.66 -8.50
N VAL A 104 -2.73 3.78 -8.52
CA VAL A 104 -3.52 4.27 -9.64
C VAL A 104 -4.43 5.41 -9.20
N ASP A 105 -4.69 6.32 -10.11
CA ASP A 105 -5.67 7.39 -9.99
C ASP A 105 -6.75 7.21 -11.07
N ASN A 106 -7.97 6.94 -10.65
CA ASN A 106 -9.10 6.70 -11.54
C ASN A 106 -10.16 7.77 -11.33
N ARG A 107 -10.65 8.38 -12.41
CA ARG A 107 -11.84 9.22 -12.37
C ARG A 107 -13.08 8.30 -12.33
N LEU A 108 -13.90 8.47 -11.29
CA LEU A 108 -15.16 7.75 -11.15
C LEU A 108 -16.32 8.50 -11.81
N LEU A 109 -16.34 9.82 -11.67
CA LEU A 109 -17.36 10.69 -12.24
C LEU A 109 -16.71 11.94 -12.84
N PRO A 110 -17.27 12.51 -13.91
CA PRO A 110 -18.31 11.91 -14.76
C PRO A 110 -17.81 10.63 -15.44
N LEU A 111 -18.75 9.76 -15.79
CA LEU A 111 -18.44 8.53 -16.52
C LEU A 111 -17.89 8.90 -17.90
N SER A 112 -16.67 8.48 -18.20
CA SER A 112 -16.20 8.53 -19.58
C SER A 112 -16.81 7.33 -20.30
N LEU A 113 -17.74 7.60 -21.17
CA LEU A 113 -18.22 6.64 -22.16
C LEU A 113 -17.13 6.50 -23.26
N GLU A 114 -15.95 6.03 -22.86
CA GLU A 114 -15.02 5.51 -23.87
C GLU A 114 -15.73 4.34 -24.53
N LYS A 115 -15.93 4.44 -25.84
CA LYS A 115 -16.40 3.32 -26.63
C LYS A 115 -15.53 2.13 -26.28
N ALA A 116 -16.16 1.04 -25.86
CA ALA A 116 -15.44 -0.22 -25.72
C ALA A 116 -14.56 -0.39 -26.97
N PRO A 117 -13.26 -0.73 -26.81
CA PRO A 117 -12.39 -0.88 -27.98
C PRO A 117 -13.13 -1.72 -29.03
N ALA A 118 -13.08 -1.28 -30.29
CA ALA A 118 -13.77 -1.97 -31.40
C ALA A 118 -13.45 -3.46 -31.47
N GLU A 119 -12.38 -3.89 -30.85
CA GLU A 119 -12.00 -5.29 -30.63
C GLU A 119 -12.95 -6.07 -29.70
N GLN A 120 -13.62 -5.39 -28.74
CA GLN A 120 -14.64 -6.05 -27.91
C GLN A 120 -15.99 -6.13 -28.62
N GLU A 121 -16.29 -5.21 -29.52
CA GLU A 121 -17.47 -5.29 -30.38
C GLU A 121 -17.29 -6.34 -31.50
N ALA A 122 -16.05 -6.56 -31.97
CA ALA A 122 -15.72 -7.54 -33.00
C ALA A 122 -15.54 -8.97 -32.45
N ALA A 123 -15.53 -9.18 -31.15
CA ALA A 123 -15.06 -10.42 -30.52
C ALA A 123 -16.01 -11.62 -30.57
N ALA A 124 -17.20 -11.54 -31.18
CA ALA A 124 -17.97 -12.73 -31.52
C ALA A 124 -19.04 -12.46 -32.60
N PRO A 125 -18.81 -12.82 -33.87
CA PRO A 125 -19.86 -12.86 -34.84
C PRO A 125 -20.91 -13.91 -34.39
N GLY A 126 -22.11 -13.43 -34.06
CA GLY A 126 -23.20 -14.27 -33.59
C GLY A 126 -23.59 -14.19 -32.12
N ARG A 127 -22.93 -13.32 -31.33
CA ARG A 127 -23.35 -13.05 -29.96
C ARG A 127 -24.63 -12.23 -29.97
N ILE A 128 -25.75 -12.86 -29.62
CA ILE A 128 -27.02 -12.16 -29.39
C ILE A 128 -26.84 -11.36 -28.10
N LEU A 129 -26.84 -10.05 -28.22
CA LEU A 129 -26.87 -9.16 -27.03
C LEU A 129 -28.29 -9.21 -26.46
N PRO A 130 -28.44 -9.32 -25.13
CA PRO A 130 -29.74 -9.26 -24.52
C PRO A 130 -30.37 -7.89 -24.78
N LEU A 131 -31.66 -7.89 -25.20
CA LEU A 131 -32.45 -6.67 -25.24
C LEU A 131 -32.90 -6.36 -23.82
N PHE A 132 -32.64 -5.10 -23.38
CA PHE A 132 -33.09 -4.61 -22.10
C PHE A 132 -34.19 -3.56 -22.34
N ASP A 133 -35.33 -3.73 -21.66
CA ASP A 133 -36.33 -2.69 -21.52
C ASP A 133 -36.11 -1.98 -20.21
N PHE A 134 -36.08 -0.63 -20.26
CA PHE A 134 -35.85 0.22 -19.10
C PHE A 134 -37.20 0.74 -18.59
N GLU A 135 -37.53 0.40 -17.35
CA GLU A 135 -38.74 0.90 -16.68
C GLU A 135 -38.36 1.68 -15.40
N PRO A 136 -38.90 2.89 -15.19
CA PRO A 136 -39.85 3.64 -16.04
C PRO A 136 -39.21 4.30 -17.25
N SER A 137 -37.89 4.57 -17.23
CA SER A 137 -37.11 5.15 -18.33
C SER A 137 -35.64 4.78 -18.18
N ALA A 138 -34.87 4.86 -19.26
CA ALA A 138 -33.42 4.63 -19.21
C ALA A 138 -32.72 5.61 -18.26
N GLU A 139 -33.14 6.87 -18.26
CA GLU A 139 -32.59 7.94 -17.40
C GLU A 139 -32.85 7.65 -15.93
N GLY A 140 -34.09 7.32 -15.54
CA GLY A 140 -34.42 6.99 -14.16
C GLY A 140 -33.74 5.72 -13.65
N VAL A 141 -33.48 4.73 -14.51
CA VAL A 141 -32.69 3.54 -14.13
C VAL A 141 -31.22 3.89 -13.93
N LEU A 142 -30.64 4.73 -14.80
CA LEU A 142 -29.26 5.18 -14.67
C LEU A 142 -29.05 6.01 -13.38
N ASP A 143 -29.98 6.91 -13.06
CA ASP A 143 -29.93 7.68 -11.81
C ASP A 143 -29.98 6.81 -10.57
N ALA A 144 -30.77 5.74 -10.57
CA ALA A 144 -30.83 4.77 -9.48
C ALA A 144 -29.59 3.87 -9.38
N LEU A 145 -28.92 3.61 -10.50
CA LEU A 145 -27.73 2.75 -10.55
C LEU A 145 -26.42 3.50 -10.23
N LEU A 146 -26.35 4.80 -10.51
CA LEU A 146 -25.13 5.60 -10.32
C LEU A 146 -24.60 5.54 -8.88
N PRO A 147 -25.40 5.70 -7.82
CA PRO A 147 -24.94 5.53 -6.45
C PRO A 147 -24.35 4.14 -6.19
N ARG A 148 -25.00 3.10 -6.70
CA ARG A 148 -24.53 1.72 -6.56
C ARG A 148 -23.22 1.46 -7.30
N TYR A 149 -23.04 2.09 -8.46
CA TYR A 149 -21.77 2.05 -9.18
C TYR A 149 -20.64 2.66 -8.34
N VAL A 150 -20.84 3.86 -7.77
CA VAL A 150 -19.86 4.53 -6.93
C VAL A 150 -19.52 3.67 -5.70
N GLU A 151 -20.54 3.16 -4.98
CA GLU A 151 -20.36 2.27 -3.82
C GLU A 151 -19.51 1.02 -4.21
N SER A 152 -19.83 0.39 -5.32
CA SER A 152 -19.14 -0.80 -5.81
C SER A 152 -17.69 -0.52 -6.21
N ARG A 153 -17.43 0.61 -6.87
CA ARG A 153 -16.07 1.03 -7.25
C ARG A 153 -15.21 1.34 -6.03
N ILE A 154 -15.77 2.00 -5.03
CA ILE A 154 -15.10 2.27 -3.76
C ILE A 154 -14.81 0.95 -3.03
N TYR A 155 -15.78 0.02 -2.98
CA TYR A 155 -15.58 -1.29 -2.35
C TYR A 155 -14.46 -2.08 -3.03
N ASN A 156 -14.47 -2.12 -4.36
CA ASN A 156 -13.41 -2.77 -5.13
C ASN A 156 -12.03 -2.15 -4.81
N ALA A 157 -11.93 -0.82 -4.79
CA ALA A 157 -10.69 -0.13 -4.46
C ALA A 157 -10.20 -0.42 -3.03
N LEU A 158 -11.11 -0.53 -2.06
CA LEU A 158 -10.77 -0.92 -0.69
C LEU A 158 -10.22 -2.35 -0.61
N LEU A 159 -10.84 -3.31 -1.31
CA LEU A 159 -10.36 -4.69 -1.38
C LEU A 159 -8.98 -4.80 -2.05
N GLN A 160 -8.81 -4.11 -3.17
CA GLN A 160 -7.54 -4.04 -3.89
C GLN A 160 -6.43 -3.42 -3.02
N ALA A 161 -6.75 -2.34 -2.32
CA ALA A 161 -5.83 -1.67 -1.40
C ALA A 161 -5.44 -2.59 -0.22
N ALA A 162 -6.40 -3.30 0.36
CA ALA A 162 -6.15 -4.26 1.45
C ALA A 162 -5.24 -5.41 0.98
N ALA A 163 -5.54 -6.03 -0.16
CA ALA A 163 -4.73 -7.08 -0.76
C ALA A 163 -3.30 -6.60 -1.05
N SER A 164 -3.16 -5.40 -1.61
CA SER A 164 -1.87 -4.76 -1.92
C SER A 164 -1.07 -4.46 -0.66
N GLU A 165 -1.70 -3.99 0.41
CA GLU A 165 -1.04 -3.75 1.69
C GLU A 165 -0.54 -5.05 2.32
N HIS A 166 -1.35 -6.11 2.29
CA HIS A 166 -0.95 -7.43 2.79
C HIS A 166 0.21 -8.03 1.99
N ALA A 167 0.19 -7.93 0.67
CA ALA A 167 1.28 -8.38 -0.19
C ALA A 167 2.58 -7.61 0.07
N ALA A 168 2.50 -6.29 0.17
CA ALA A 168 3.65 -5.44 0.48
C ALA A 168 4.23 -5.75 1.87
N ARG A 169 3.38 -5.98 2.87
CA ARG A 169 3.79 -6.39 4.22
C ARG A 169 4.50 -7.74 4.20
N ARG A 170 3.94 -8.74 3.54
CA ARG A 170 4.55 -10.07 3.41
C ARG A 170 5.95 -9.97 2.80
N ARG A 171 6.11 -9.20 1.73
CA ARG A 171 7.41 -8.99 1.08
C ARG A 171 8.42 -8.28 2.00
N ALA A 172 7.99 -7.23 2.70
CA ALA A 172 8.84 -6.51 3.64
C ALA A 172 9.29 -7.40 4.82
N MET A 173 8.39 -8.23 5.35
CA MET A 173 8.70 -9.15 6.43
C MET A 173 9.63 -10.26 5.97
N LYS A 174 9.44 -10.79 4.76
CA LYS A 174 10.38 -11.77 4.20
C LYS A 174 11.79 -11.19 4.07
N SER A 175 11.92 -9.99 3.49
CA SER A 175 13.22 -9.32 3.38
C SER A 175 13.87 -9.08 4.75
N ALA A 176 13.08 -8.70 5.77
CA ALA A 176 13.58 -8.54 7.12
C ALA A 176 14.08 -9.86 7.73
N THR A 177 13.39 -10.98 7.46
CA THR A 177 13.82 -12.32 7.90
C THR A 177 15.13 -12.72 7.22
N ASP A 178 15.22 -12.56 5.91
CA ASP A 178 16.41 -12.91 5.14
C ASP A 178 17.65 -12.09 5.65
N ASN A 179 17.49 -10.80 5.90
CA ASN A 179 18.54 -9.94 6.48
C ASN A 179 18.92 -10.38 7.92
N ALA A 180 17.95 -10.78 8.73
CA ALA A 180 18.22 -11.27 10.08
C ALA A 180 19.00 -12.60 10.06
N GLU A 181 18.69 -13.50 9.14
CA GLU A 181 19.43 -14.75 8.97
C GLU A 181 20.89 -14.50 8.55
N GLU A 182 21.14 -13.56 7.64
CA GLU A 182 22.50 -13.18 7.24
C GLU A 182 23.28 -12.59 8.43
N LEU A 183 22.64 -11.73 9.22
CA LEU A 183 23.26 -11.16 10.41
C LEU A 183 23.60 -12.24 11.45
N ILE A 184 22.69 -13.18 11.70
CA ILE A 184 22.94 -14.31 12.60
C ILE A 184 24.14 -15.13 12.13
N LYS A 185 24.23 -15.47 10.84
CA LYS A 185 25.37 -16.20 10.27
C LYS A 185 26.69 -15.41 10.44
N SER A 186 26.65 -14.11 10.24
CA SER A 186 27.82 -13.24 10.42
C SER A 186 28.29 -13.21 11.87
N LEU A 187 27.36 -12.96 12.79
CA LEU A 187 27.66 -12.92 14.23
C LEU A 187 28.14 -14.27 14.77
N THR A 188 27.57 -15.36 14.30
CA THR A 188 28.01 -16.71 14.67
C THR A 188 29.46 -16.97 14.23
N ARG A 189 29.84 -16.54 13.03
CA ARG A 189 31.22 -16.63 12.55
C ARG A 189 32.18 -15.81 13.40
N LEU A 190 31.80 -14.58 13.74
CA LEU A 190 32.59 -13.70 14.61
C LEU A 190 32.77 -14.30 16.02
N ALA A 191 31.69 -14.81 16.61
CA ALA A 191 31.76 -15.44 17.94
C ALA A 191 32.65 -16.69 17.92
N ASN A 192 32.56 -17.54 16.88
CA ASN A 192 33.43 -18.69 16.74
C ASN A 192 34.90 -18.29 16.54
N ALA A 193 35.18 -17.27 15.76
CA ALA A 193 36.55 -16.75 15.55
C ALA A 193 37.13 -16.17 16.85
N ALA A 194 36.34 -15.39 17.61
CA ALA A 194 36.77 -14.88 18.90
C ALA A 194 37.08 -16.02 19.88
N ARG A 195 36.18 -17.01 20.00
CA ARG A 195 36.40 -18.17 20.87
C ARG A 195 37.66 -18.94 20.47
N GLN A 196 37.91 -19.14 19.16
CA GLN A 196 39.15 -19.80 18.70
C GLN A 196 40.39 -18.99 19.04
N ALA A 197 40.34 -17.66 18.93
CA ALA A 197 41.45 -16.77 19.31
C ALA A 197 41.74 -16.90 20.82
N ASP A 198 40.71 -16.87 21.68
CA ASP A 198 40.85 -17.03 23.12
C ASP A 198 41.49 -18.40 23.48
N ILE A 199 41.01 -19.49 22.89
CA ILE A 199 41.58 -20.84 23.11
C ILE A 199 43.03 -20.87 22.63
N THR A 200 43.37 -20.29 21.51
CA THR A 200 44.73 -20.25 20.99
C THR A 200 45.65 -19.47 21.91
N GLN A 201 45.15 -18.35 22.45
CA GLN A 201 45.88 -17.53 23.41
C GLN A 201 46.15 -18.32 24.72
N GLU A 202 45.15 -18.97 25.30
CA GLU A 202 45.27 -19.81 26.49
C GLU A 202 46.29 -20.93 26.29
N ILE A 203 46.25 -21.63 25.16
CA ILE A 203 47.22 -22.67 24.81
C ILE A 203 48.61 -22.08 24.71
N SER A 204 48.80 -20.93 24.08
CA SER A 204 50.10 -20.22 23.93
C SER A 204 50.67 -19.81 25.28
N GLU A 205 49.82 -19.34 26.19
CA GLU A 205 50.20 -18.96 27.54
C GLU A 205 50.66 -20.20 28.38
N ILE A 206 49.91 -21.30 28.28
CA ILE A 206 50.25 -22.58 28.95
C ILE A 206 51.57 -23.13 28.41
N VAL A 207 51.76 -23.16 27.11
CA VAL A 207 52.99 -23.70 26.48
C VAL A 207 54.16 -22.78 26.79
N GLY A 208 54.02 -21.46 26.74
CA GLY A 208 55.00 -20.47 27.09
C GLY A 208 55.44 -20.57 28.57
N GLY A 209 54.48 -20.76 29.47
CA GLY A 209 54.72 -20.99 30.90
C GLY A 209 55.45 -22.29 31.17
N ALA A 210 55.10 -23.37 30.51
CA ALA A 210 55.76 -24.68 30.63
C ALA A 210 57.22 -24.63 30.14
N SER A 211 57.47 -23.95 28.98
CA SER A 211 58.83 -23.74 28.45
C SER A 211 59.68 -22.91 29.40
N ALA A 212 59.19 -21.80 29.96
CA ALA A 212 59.89 -20.95 30.92
C ALA A 212 60.24 -21.71 32.22
N LEU A 213 59.36 -22.60 32.69
CA LEU A 213 59.57 -23.46 33.83
C LEU A 213 60.65 -24.49 33.58
N ALA A 214 60.66 -25.13 32.39
CA ALA A 214 61.69 -26.07 31.97
C ALA A 214 63.06 -25.46 31.88
N ASP A 215 63.20 -24.24 31.32
CA ASP A 215 64.43 -23.49 31.24
C ASP A 215 64.93 -23.05 32.60
N ALA A 216 64.07 -22.68 33.55
CA ALA A 216 64.43 -22.31 34.90
C ALA A 216 64.95 -23.54 35.72
N THR A 217 64.38 -24.73 35.47
CA THR A 217 64.84 -25.97 36.12
C THR A 217 66.19 -26.46 35.55
N ALA A 218 66.41 -26.31 34.26
CA ALA A 218 67.66 -26.67 33.61
C ALA A 218 68.85 -25.74 33.98
N GLY A 219 68.56 -24.52 34.39
CA GLY A 219 69.56 -23.55 34.84
C GLY A 219 69.97 -23.68 36.33
N SER A 220 69.29 -24.49 37.15
CA SER A 220 69.57 -24.69 38.55
C SER A 220 70.49 -25.90 38.87
N ASP A 221 70.83 -26.73 37.85
CA ASP A 221 71.68 -27.91 37.94
C ASP A 221 73.13 -27.70 37.47
N ASN A 222 73.65 -26.44 37.48
CA ASN A 222 75.05 -26.14 37.16
C ASN A 222 75.78 -25.44 38.30
#